data_e605e29be39edf4565bc8200ec67f98a
#
_entry.id   e605e29be39edf4565bc8200ec67f98a
#
_cell.length_a   1.000
_cell.length_b   1.000
_cell.length_c   1.000
_cell.angle_alpha   90.00
_cell.angle_beta   90.00
_cell.angle_gamma   90.00
#
_symmetry.space_group_name_H-M   'P 1'
#
loop_
_entity.id
_entity.type
_entity.pdbx_description
1 polymer ?
#
loop_
_entity_poly.entity_id
_entity_poly.type
_entity_poly.pdbx_seq_one_letter_code
_entity_poly.pdbx_strand_id
1 'polypeptide(L)'
;MTYSGGAVRSAQPRPPETATVTQGQLDSQIIDDGTLGYRKRPDGSPYSAVNQARGIYTQLPQEGDKVDCGGALYRVDNRPVLLLCGDMPAYRDLSIGAEGKDVRQLNQNLKVSGDRFTAKTAQALRKLQKKRGMPVTGRLPLGDAIFMPVSIRVIGVAVRLGTIARAGAEVVQASLAERQVSVDLNAAQQSLVEEGDRVQITLPDNRTTPGKVIRVGAVARRGEGAGAGTTDTTIPVLIAMDRPQDARKLDNAPVRVEITTDGVKDTLIVPVTSVIGRAAGGFAVERVRTDGRREIVPVELGLFDNVSGRVQVIGALAEGDRVVVPSI
;
A
#
# COMPACT_ATOMS: atom_id res chain seq x y z
N MET A 1 -1.96 -66.42 -56.04
CA MET A 1 -2.12 -65.62 -54.80
C MET A 1 -1.12 -64.54 -54.88
N THR A 2 -1.54 -63.35 -55.26
CA THR A 2 -0.69 -62.15 -55.43
C THR A 2 -0.86 -61.29 -54.18
N TYR A 3 0.22 -61.10 -53.41
CA TYR A 3 0.28 -60.17 -52.29
C TYR A 3 0.47 -58.75 -52.80
N SER A 4 -0.53 -57.94 -52.60
CA SER A 4 -0.46 -56.47 -52.85
C SER A 4 0.19 -55.76 -51.66
N GLY A 5 1.41 -55.28 -51.85
CA GLY A 5 2.13 -54.46 -50.85
C GLY A 5 1.53 -53.07 -50.75
N GLY A 6 0.85 -52.81 -49.66
CA GLY A 6 0.36 -51.46 -49.33
C GLY A 6 1.55 -50.55 -48.97
N ALA A 7 1.75 -49.51 -49.77
CA ALA A 7 2.75 -48.45 -49.48
C ALA A 7 2.35 -47.66 -48.22
N VAL A 8 3.17 -47.74 -47.17
CA VAL A 8 3.06 -46.87 -45.97
C VAL A 8 3.36 -45.45 -46.42
N ARG A 9 2.32 -44.62 -46.50
CA ARG A 9 2.52 -43.14 -46.67
C ARG A 9 3.24 -42.60 -45.45
N SER A 10 4.48 -42.22 -45.61
CA SER A 10 5.22 -41.44 -44.63
C SER A 10 4.47 -40.13 -44.42
N ALA A 11 3.98 -39.92 -43.21
CA ALA A 11 3.41 -38.63 -42.82
C ALA A 11 4.52 -37.55 -42.93
N GLN A 12 4.33 -36.56 -43.78
CA GLN A 12 5.22 -35.40 -43.85
C GLN A 12 5.22 -34.71 -42.48
N PRO A 13 6.37 -34.41 -41.88
CA PRO A 13 6.43 -33.69 -40.63
C PRO A 13 5.77 -32.31 -40.83
N ARG A 14 4.76 -32.03 -40.00
CA ARG A 14 4.17 -30.68 -39.96
C ARG A 14 5.25 -29.65 -39.63
N PRO A 15 5.27 -28.49 -40.30
CA PRO A 15 6.18 -27.42 -39.94
C PRO A 15 5.94 -27.04 -38.48
N PRO A 16 6.98 -26.81 -37.68
CA PRO A 16 6.83 -26.40 -36.28
C PRO A 16 6.10 -25.06 -36.19
N GLU A 17 5.28 -24.92 -35.19
CA GLU A 17 4.75 -23.61 -34.83
C GLU A 17 5.90 -22.73 -34.36
N THR A 18 5.87 -21.46 -34.74
CA THR A 18 6.92 -20.51 -34.41
C THR A 18 6.33 -19.23 -33.85
N ALA A 19 6.98 -18.66 -32.85
CA ALA A 19 6.73 -17.31 -32.37
C ALA A 19 7.86 -16.38 -32.84
N THR A 20 7.53 -15.09 -32.94
CA THR A 20 8.51 -14.07 -33.31
C THR A 20 9.12 -13.46 -32.06
N VAL A 21 10.44 -13.29 -32.04
CA VAL A 21 11.15 -12.50 -31.03
C VAL A 21 10.75 -11.03 -31.20
N THR A 22 10.22 -10.41 -30.16
CA THR A 22 9.85 -8.99 -30.17
C THR A 22 10.78 -8.20 -29.26
N GLN A 23 11.10 -6.98 -29.64
CA GLN A 23 11.76 -6.04 -28.76
C GLN A 23 10.72 -5.11 -28.15
N GLY A 24 10.78 -4.91 -26.84
CA GLY A 24 9.81 -4.08 -26.15
C GLY A 24 10.03 -3.97 -24.65
N GLN A 25 9.04 -3.45 -23.97
CA GLN A 25 9.01 -3.41 -22.52
C GLN A 25 8.33 -4.68 -21.99
N LEU A 26 8.94 -5.30 -21.01
CA LEU A 26 8.36 -6.42 -20.26
C LEU A 26 8.18 -5.98 -18.81
N ASP A 27 6.93 -5.86 -18.38
CA ASP A 27 6.58 -5.51 -17.00
C ASP A 27 6.37 -6.81 -16.21
N SER A 28 6.82 -6.82 -14.97
CA SER A 28 6.48 -7.89 -14.04
C SER A 28 5.26 -7.46 -13.23
N GLN A 29 4.35 -8.38 -13.03
CA GLN A 29 3.17 -8.17 -12.20
C GLN A 29 3.19 -9.14 -11.03
N ILE A 30 3.00 -8.61 -9.83
CA ILE A 30 2.81 -9.36 -8.61
C ILE A 30 1.33 -9.27 -8.26
N ILE A 31 0.66 -10.43 -8.20
CA ILE A 31 -0.73 -10.52 -7.80
C ILE A 31 -0.77 -11.12 -6.41
N ASP A 32 -1.41 -10.42 -5.48
CA ASP A 32 -1.56 -10.87 -4.11
C ASP A 32 -2.90 -10.42 -3.53
N ASP A 33 -3.31 -11.03 -2.43
CA ASP A 33 -4.50 -10.64 -1.70
C ASP A 33 -4.14 -9.58 -0.63
N GLY A 34 -5.00 -8.59 -0.51
CA GLY A 34 -4.83 -7.52 0.46
C GLY A 34 -6.07 -7.24 1.27
N THR A 35 -5.93 -6.40 2.28
CA THR A 35 -7.02 -5.92 3.10
C THR A 35 -7.17 -4.42 2.95
N LEU A 36 -8.33 -3.99 2.47
CA LEU A 36 -8.73 -2.59 2.46
C LEU A 36 -9.26 -2.20 3.83
N GLY A 37 -8.65 -1.19 4.43
CA GLY A 37 -9.07 -0.71 5.74
C GLY A 37 -8.74 0.76 5.93
N TYR A 38 -8.91 1.22 7.16
CA TYR A 38 -8.45 2.56 7.55
C TYR A 38 -6.99 2.54 7.95
N ARG A 39 -6.26 3.59 7.57
CA ARG A 39 -4.84 3.73 7.82
C ARG A 39 -4.52 3.68 9.31
N LYS A 40 -3.70 2.73 9.70
CA LYS A 40 -3.13 2.55 11.03
C LYS A 40 -1.69 3.04 11.06
N ARG A 41 -1.00 2.88 12.18
CA ARG A 41 0.46 3.05 12.27
C ARG A 41 1.19 2.07 11.34
N PRO A 42 2.43 2.38 10.97
CA PRO A 42 3.22 1.49 10.11
C PRO A 42 3.43 0.08 10.67
N ASP A 43 3.35 -0.07 12.00
CA ASP A 43 3.42 -1.33 12.70
C ASP A 43 2.07 -2.06 12.81
N GLY A 44 1.01 -1.53 12.16
CA GLY A 44 -0.35 -2.08 12.21
C GLY A 44 -1.13 -1.74 13.48
N SER A 45 -0.49 -1.14 14.50
CA SER A 45 -1.16 -0.73 15.74
C SER A 45 -2.07 0.48 15.53
N PRO A 46 -3.12 0.67 16.36
CA PRO A 46 -3.94 1.86 16.33
C PRO A 46 -3.15 3.10 16.82
N TYR A 47 -3.62 4.26 16.44
CA TYR A 47 -3.24 5.51 17.07
C TYR A 47 -3.95 5.64 18.42
N SER A 48 -3.23 6.09 19.45
CA SER A 48 -3.77 6.30 20.79
C SER A 48 -3.93 7.79 21.10
N ALA A 49 -5.15 8.20 21.45
CA ALA A 49 -5.40 9.52 22.00
C ALA A 49 -5.18 9.49 23.51
N VAL A 50 -4.07 10.10 23.96
CA VAL A 50 -3.66 10.13 25.37
C VAL A 50 -4.14 11.43 26.00
N ASN A 51 -4.93 11.32 27.05
CA ASN A 51 -5.48 12.45 27.80
C ASN A 51 -4.39 13.21 28.58
N GLN A 52 -4.50 14.52 28.61
CA GLN A 52 -3.69 15.41 29.47
C GLN A 52 -4.57 16.30 30.36
N ALA A 53 -5.89 16.26 30.17
CA ALA A 53 -6.84 17.02 31.00
C ALA A 53 -7.06 16.33 32.35
N ARG A 54 -7.55 17.11 33.34
CA ARG A 54 -7.92 16.63 34.67
C ARG A 54 -9.37 16.98 34.94
N GLY A 55 -10.12 16.09 35.57
CA GLY A 55 -11.54 16.23 35.88
C GLY A 55 -12.29 14.93 35.73
N ILE A 56 -13.50 14.98 35.22
CA ILE A 56 -14.36 13.80 34.99
C ILE A 56 -14.76 13.76 33.52
N TYR A 57 -14.71 12.57 32.89
CA TYR A 57 -15.19 12.39 31.52
C TYR A 57 -16.72 12.59 31.48
N THR A 58 -17.16 13.68 30.84
CA THR A 58 -18.58 14.06 30.73
C THR A 58 -19.17 13.75 29.36
N GLN A 59 -18.33 13.49 28.35
CA GLN A 59 -18.75 13.01 27.05
C GLN A 59 -17.59 12.23 26.40
N LEU A 60 -17.90 11.11 25.80
CA LEU A 60 -16.96 10.26 25.04
C LEU A 60 -17.52 10.04 23.64
N PRO A 61 -16.65 9.81 22.63
CA PRO A 61 -17.08 9.42 21.30
C PRO A 61 -17.57 7.96 21.30
N GLN A 62 -18.23 7.57 20.21
CA GLN A 62 -18.61 6.19 19.96
C GLN A 62 -17.65 5.54 18.95
N GLU A 63 -17.55 4.23 18.98
CA GLU A 63 -16.85 3.47 17.94
C GLU A 63 -17.51 3.74 16.58
N GLY A 64 -16.68 3.99 15.57
CA GLY A 64 -17.13 4.37 14.25
C GLY A 64 -17.22 5.88 14.01
N ASP A 65 -17.23 6.71 15.08
CA ASP A 65 -17.28 8.16 14.92
C ASP A 65 -16.05 8.68 14.15
N LYS A 66 -16.31 9.61 13.24
CA LYS A 66 -15.27 10.37 12.55
C LYS A 66 -15.10 11.73 13.22
N VAL A 67 -13.89 12.04 13.63
CA VAL A 67 -13.55 13.33 14.22
C VAL A 67 -12.56 14.05 13.30
N ASP A 68 -12.98 15.20 12.77
CA ASP A 68 -12.15 16.04 11.92
C ASP A 68 -11.27 16.99 12.76
N CYS A 69 -10.15 17.43 12.14
CA CYS A 69 -9.25 18.40 12.77
C CYS A 69 -10.01 19.67 13.17
N GLY A 70 -9.79 20.13 14.40
CA GLY A 70 -10.53 21.21 15.05
C GLY A 70 -11.86 20.77 15.66
N GLY A 71 -12.27 19.49 15.57
CA GLY A 71 -13.44 18.92 16.23
C GLY A 71 -13.22 18.64 17.72
N ALA A 72 -14.29 18.48 18.50
CA ALA A 72 -14.20 17.97 19.86
C ALA A 72 -14.09 16.44 19.80
N LEU A 73 -13.08 15.87 20.47
CA LEU A 73 -12.88 14.42 20.55
C LEU A 73 -13.64 13.84 21.74
N TYR A 74 -13.54 14.44 22.89
CA TYR A 74 -14.32 14.11 24.11
C TYR A 74 -14.47 15.36 24.98
N ARG A 75 -15.14 15.24 26.14
CA ARG A 75 -15.26 16.32 27.11
C ARG A 75 -14.83 15.87 28.50
N VAL A 76 -14.14 16.78 29.20
CA VAL A 76 -13.81 16.68 30.63
C VAL A 76 -14.42 17.88 31.35
N ASP A 77 -15.17 17.65 32.41
CA ASP A 77 -15.93 18.68 33.15
C ASP A 77 -16.73 19.60 32.20
N ASN A 78 -17.39 18.99 31.23
CA ASN A 78 -18.13 19.63 30.12
C ASN A 78 -17.29 20.54 29.20
N ARG A 79 -15.95 20.58 29.32
CA ARG A 79 -15.05 21.31 28.45
C ARG A 79 -14.56 20.39 27.33
N PRO A 80 -14.66 20.81 26.06
CA PRO A 80 -14.19 19.97 24.96
C PRO A 80 -12.67 19.90 24.93
N VAL A 81 -12.15 18.68 24.74
CA VAL A 81 -10.78 18.42 24.33
C VAL A 81 -10.78 18.26 22.81
N LEU A 82 -10.03 19.13 22.12
CA LEU A 82 -10.04 19.19 20.66
C LEU A 82 -9.10 18.17 20.04
N LEU A 83 -9.48 17.62 18.88
CA LEU A 83 -8.56 17.01 17.96
C LEU A 83 -7.95 18.08 17.07
N LEU A 84 -6.63 18.25 17.07
CA LEU A 84 -5.90 19.10 16.12
C LEU A 84 -5.00 18.24 15.24
N CYS A 85 -4.71 18.70 14.03
CA CYS A 85 -3.81 17.99 13.13
C CYS A 85 -2.36 18.35 13.37
N GLY A 86 -1.50 17.31 13.48
CA GLY A 86 -0.06 17.45 13.69
C GLY A 86 0.55 16.13 14.14
N ASP A 87 1.82 15.95 13.83
CA ASP A 87 2.55 14.71 14.13
C ASP A 87 3.19 14.70 15.52
N MET A 88 3.32 15.90 16.14
CA MET A 88 3.94 16.03 17.45
C MET A 88 2.86 16.09 18.54
N PRO A 89 2.88 15.22 19.55
CA PRO A 89 1.97 15.29 20.69
C PRO A 89 2.09 16.64 21.44
N ALA A 90 0.98 17.08 22.03
CA ALA A 90 1.01 18.21 22.96
C ALA A 90 1.84 17.83 24.21
N TYR A 91 2.78 18.69 24.61
CA TYR A 91 3.67 18.46 25.75
C TYR A 91 3.82 19.68 26.68
N ARG A 92 3.27 20.82 26.29
CA ARG A 92 3.31 22.07 27.05
C ARG A 92 2.13 22.99 26.73
N ASP A 93 1.94 24.00 27.58
CA ASP A 93 1.02 25.10 27.31
C ASP A 93 1.56 26.00 26.19
N LEU A 94 0.66 26.48 25.31
CA LEU A 94 1.00 27.38 24.22
C LEU A 94 0.35 28.76 24.44
N SER A 95 1.15 29.81 24.44
CA SER A 95 0.72 31.18 24.61
C SER A 95 1.64 32.15 23.86
N ILE A 96 1.30 33.43 23.84
CA ILE A 96 2.11 34.48 23.19
C ILE A 96 3.57 34.38 23.65
N GLY A 97 4.50 34.40 22.69
CA GLY A 97 5.93 34.26 22.91
C GLY A 97 6.46 32.82 22.78
N ALA A 98 5.60 31.81 22.80
CA ALA A 98 6.04 30.45 22.51
C ALA A 98 6.45 30.30 21.03
N GLU A 99 7.48 29.47 20.78
CA GLU A 99 7.95 29.17 19.42
C GLU A 99 8.38 27.71 19.33
N GLY A 100 8.35 27.16 18.10
CA GLY A 100 8.78 25.80 17.81
C GLY A 100 7.84 25.04 16.87
N LYS A 101 8.14 23.75 16.67
CA LYS A 101 7.37 22.86 15.80
C LYS A 101 5.93 22.67 16.27
N ASP A 102 5.71 22.64 17.59
CA ASP A 102 4.38 22.53 18.23
C ASP A 102 3.52 23.79 17.95
N VAL A 103 4.13 24.97 17.96
CA VAL A 103 3.44 26.21 17.57
C VAL A 103 3.16 26.23 16.07
N ARG A 104 4.09 25.74 15.24
CA ARG A 104 3.88 25.66 13.80
C ARG A 104 2.66 24.80 13.46
N GLN A 105 2.53 23.59 14.06
CA GLN A 105 1.36 22.74 13.80
C GLN A 105 0.06 23.35 14.35
N LEU A 106 0.07 24.06 15.48
CA LEU A 106 -1.08 24.82 15.94
C LEU A 106 -1.45 25.92 14.92
N ASN A 107 -0.47 26.69 14.46
CA ASN A 107 -0.68 27.75 13.48
C ASN A 107 -1.27 27.21 12.17
N GLN A 108 -0.82 26.04 11.69
CA GLN A 108 -1.39 25.37 10.52
C GLN A 108 -2.89 25.08 10.70
N ASN A 109 -3.29 24.53 11.87
CA ASN A 109 -4.70 24.31 12.20
C ASN A 109 -5.51 25.63 12.23
N LEU A 110 -4.89 26.71 12.65
CA LEU A 110 -5.49 28.04 12.74
C LEU A 110 -5.39 28.86 11.44
N LYS A 111 -4.75 28.31 10.38
CA LYS A 111 -4.45 28.99 9.11
C LYS A 111 -3.62 30.26 9.32
N VAL A 112 -2.67 30.21 10.24
CA VAL A 112 -1.68 31.24 10.52
C VAL A 112 -0.30 30.73 10.08
N SER A 113 0.51 31.59 9.47
CA SER A 113 1.86 31.20 9.03
C SER A 113 2.88 31.34 10.15
N GLY A 114 3.96 30.55 10.10
CA GLY A 114 5.11 30.61 11.00
C GLY A 114 5.04 29.68 12.21
N ASP A 115 6.10 29.70 12.99
CA ASP A 115 6.34 28.84 14.14
C ASP A 115 6.40 29.60 15.48
N ARG A 116 5.99 30.88 15.47
CA ARG A 116 5.84 31.73 16.65
C ARG A 116 4.37 31.91 17.02
N PHE A 117 4.07 31.81 18.30
CA PHE A 117 2.75 32.16 18.83
C PHE A 117 2.64 33.68 19.00
N THR A 118 2.00 34.33 18.06
CA THR A 118 1.84 35.78 18.00
C THR A 118 0.45 36.21 18.46
N ALA A 119 0.20 37.53 18.52
CA ALA A 119 -1.14 38.09 18.74
C ALA A 119 -2.15 37.57 17.66
N LYS A 120 -1.67 37.33 16.43
CA LYS A 120 -2.49 36.79 15.33
C LYS A 120 -2.91 35.31 15.62
N THR A 121 -1.99 34.49 16.14
CA THR A 121 -2.27 33.14 16.62
C THR A 121 -3.30 33.16 17.76
N ALA A 122 -3.09 34.05 18.78
CA ALA A 122 -4.03 34.19 19.90
C ALA A 122 -5.43 34.59 19.42
N GLN A 123 -5.53 35.50 18.46
CA GLN A 123 -6.81 35.93 17.89
C GLN A 123 -7.52 34.78 17.14
N ALA A 124 -6.78 34.06 16.31
CA ALA A 124 -7.33 32.89 15.59
C ALA A 124 -7.78 31.79 16.56
N LEU A 125 -6.99 31.54 17.61
CA LEU A 125 -7.34 30.56 18.65
C LEU A 125 -8.60 30.98 19.43
N ARG A 126 -8.77 32.25 19.78
CA ARG A 126 -10.01 32.74 20.41
C ARG A 126 -11.23 32.49 19.53
N LYS A 127 -11.11 32.63 18.19
CA LYS A 127 -12.20 32.31 17.27
C LYS A 127 -12.55 30.82 17.32
N LEU A 128 -11.54 29.93 17.33
CA LEU A 128 -11.73 28.49 17.46
C LEU A 128 -12.37 28.14 18.82
N GLN A 129 -11.85 28.69 19.92
CA GLN A 129 -12.37 28.48 21.26
C GLN A 129 -13.85 28.88 21.34
N LYS A 130 -14.21 30.06 20.84
CA LYS A 130 -15.61 30.51 20.78
C LYS A 130 -16.49 29.57 19.97
N LYS A 131 -16.03 29.15 18.79
CA LYS A 131 -16.75 28.20 17.92
C LYS A 131 -16.99 26.85 18.59
N ARG A 132 -16.10 26.43 19.49
CA ARG A 132 -16.13 25.11 20.15
C ARG A 132 -16.69 25.16 21.59
N GLY A 133 -17.13 26.32 22.06
CA GLY A 133 -17.69 26.46 23.42
C GLY A 133 -16.64 26.31 24.52
N MET A 134 -15.40 26.67 24.24
CA MET A 134 -14.30 26.70 25.19
C MET A 134 -14.15 28.08 25.84
N PRO A 135 -13.46 28.19 27.00
CA PRO A 135 -13.03 29.47 27.54
C PRO A 135 -12.20 30.25 26.50
N VAL A 136 -12.60 31.48 26.18
CA VAL A 136 -12.00 32.34 25.13
C VAL A 136 -10.78 33.07 25.67
N THR A 137 -9.70 32.36 25.92
CA THR A 137 -8.47 32.87 26.53
C THR A 137 -7.43 33.33 25.53
N GLY A 138 -7.40 32.72 24.34
CA GLY A 138 -6.33 32.86 23.35
C GLY A 138 -5.03 32.17 23.77
N ARG A 139 -5.11 31.23 24.70
CA ARG A 139 -4.04 30.29 25.12
C ARG A 139 -4.54 28.87 24.90
N LEU A 140 -3.63 27.95 24.66
CA LEU A 140 -3.92 26.52 24.55
C LEU A 140 -3.22 25.78 25.70
N PRO A 141 -3.89 25.58 26.83
CA PRO A 141 -3.36 24.77 27.92
C PRO A 141 -3.11 23.32 27.47
N LEU A 142 -2.13 22.66 28.10
CA LEU A 142 -1.95 21.24 28.00
C LEU A 142 -3.21 20.53 28.50
N GLY A 143 -3.78 19.68 27.66
CA GLY A 143 -5.06 19.00 27.96
C GLY A 143 -6.29 19.55 27.24
N ASP A 144 -6.21 20.76 26.66
CA ASP A 144 -7.30 21.31 25.84
C ASP A 144 -7.33 20.77 24.40
N ALA A 145 -6.23 20.13 23.94
CA ALA A 145 -6.15 19.53 22.62
C ALA A 145 -5.23 18.31 22.59
N ILE A 146 -5.53 17.40 21.67
CA ILE A 146 -4.70 16.26 21.28
C ILE A 146 -4.35 16.44 19.81
N PHE A 147 -3.08 16.20 19.45
CA PHE A 147 -2.64 16.23 18.07
C PHE A 147 -2.59 14.82 17.49
N MET A 148 -3.14 14.66 16.29
CA MET A 148 -3.06 13.47 15.46
C MET A 148 -2.67 13.87 14.03
N PRO A 149 -2.04 13.00 13.23
CA PRO A 149 -1.57 13.37 11.89
C PRO A 149 -2.65 14.00 11.00
N VAL A 150 -3.85 13.44 11.03
CA VAL A 150 -5.04 13.90 10.27
C VAL A 150 -6.32 13.62 11.06
N SER A 151 -7.47 13.85 10.44
CA SER A 151 -8.78 13.38 10.94
C SER A 151 -8.76 11.89 11.28
N ILE A 152 -9.46 11.49 12.31
CA ILE A 152 -9.47 10.11 12.80
C ILE A 152 -10.85 9.47 12.71
N ARG A 153 -10.85 8.14 12.74
CA ARG A 153 -12.02 7.31 13.02
C ARG A 153 -11.77 6.56 14.31
N VAL A 154 -12.71 6.65 15.25
CA VAL A 154 -12.66 5.94 16.53
C VAL A 154 -12.86 4.45 16.29
N ILE A 155 -11.94 3.62 16.79
CA ILE A 155 -12.03 2.16 16.72
C ILE A 155 -12.19 1.50 18.08
N GLY A 156 -12.00 2.27 19.16
CA GLY A 156 -12.21 1.82 20.53
C GLY A 156 -12.14 2.98 21.50
N VAL A 157 -12.84 2.84 22.63
CA VAL A 157 -12.82 3.79 23.75
C VAL A 157 -12.35 3.06 25.00
N ALA A 158 -11.18 3.46 25.51
CA ALA A 158 -10.50 2.76 26.62
C ALA A 158 -10.99 3.19 28.02
N VAL A 159 -11.79 4.25 28.12
CA VAL A 159 -12.27 4.81 29.38
C VAL A 159 -13.81 4.78 29.45
N ARG A 160 -14.35 5.01 30.63
CA ARG A 160 -15.80 5.03 30.85
C ARG A 160 -16.29 6.43 31.24
N LEU A 161 -17.47 6.77 30.75
CA LEU A 161 -18.15 8.02 31.13
C LEU A 161 -18.31 8.10 32.66
N GLY A 162 -18.10 9.29 33.23
CA GLY A 162 -18.19 9.52 34.67
C GLY A 162 -16.93 9.13 35.45
N THR A 163 -15.90 8.53 34.84
CA THR A 163 -14.65 8.22 35.52
C THR A 163 -13.72 9.42 35.55
N ILE A 164 -12.72 9.37 36.45
CA ILE A 164 -11.72 10.44 36.61
C ILE A 164 -10.80 10.48 35.38
N ALA A 165 -10.70 11.63 34.76
CA ALA A 165 -9.73 11.92 33.71
C ALA A 165 -8.34 12.16 34.31
N ARG A 166 -7.40 11.26 34.04
CA ARG A 166 -6.02 11.34 34.49
C ARG A 166 -5.12 11.63 33.31
N ALA A 167 -4.13 12.51 33.51
CA ALA A 167 -3.07 12.73 32.51
C ALA A 167 -2.31 11.41 32.26
N GLY A 168 -1.99 11.14 31.01
CA GLY A 168 -1.32 9.91 30.58
C GLY A 168 -2.25 8.72 30.29
N ALA A 169 -3.56 8.82 30.60
CA ALA A 169 -4.52 7.75 30.30
C ALA A 169 -4.84 7.72 28.78
N GLU A 170 -4.83 6.54 28.18
CA GLU A 170 -5.41 6.32 26.85
C GLU A 170 -6.93 6.47 26.93
N VAL A 171 -7.50 7.30 26.07
CA VAL A 171 -8.94 7.54 26.00
C VAL A 171 -9.57 6.90 24.78
N VAL A 172 -8.94 7.10 23.63
CA VAL A 172 -9.47 6.65 22.33
C VAL A 172 -8.39 5.94 21.57
N GLN A 173 -8.73 4.78 21.03
CA GLN A 173 -7.99 4.12 19.97
C GLN A 173 -8.58 4.53 18.63
N ALA A 174 -7.75 4.89 17.69
CA ALA A 174 -8.17 5.44 16.42
C ALA A 174 -7.36 4.90 15.25
N SER A 175 -8.01 4.82 14.11
CA SER A 175 -7.35 4.82 12.79
C SER A 175 -7.38 6.24 12.21
N LEU A 176 -6.54 6.51 11.24
CA LEU A 176 -6.70 7.72 10.45
C LEU A 176 -7.95 7.58 9.57
N ALA A 177 -8.61 8.68 9.24
CA ALA A 177 -9.82 8.64 8.41
C ALA A 177 -9.51 8.34 6.92
N GLU A 178 -8.24 8.26 6.57
CA GLU A 178 -7.78 7.87 5.25
C GLU A 178 -7.84 6.35 5.07
N ARG A 179 -8.21 5.91 3.87
CA ARG A 179 -8.21 4.50 3.51
C ARG A 179 -6.90 4.10 2.87
N GLN A 180 -6.49 2.88 3.15
CA GLN A 180 -5.35 2.24 2.50
C GLN A 180 -5.61 0.76 2.31
N VAL A 181 -4.86 0.15 1.41
CA VAL A 181 -4.78 -1.30 1.29
C VAL A 181 -3.46 -1.76 1.90
N SER A 182 -3.50 -2.83 2.65
CA SER A 182 -2.32 -3.51 3.18
C SER A 182 -2.24 -4.90 2.57
N VAL A 183 -1.06 -5.25 2.07
CA VAL A 183 -0.73 -6.55 1.49
C VAL A 183 0.42 -7.13 2.29
N ASP A 184 0.34 -8.39 2.66
CA ASP A 184 1.43 -9.12 3.30
C ASP A 184 2.22 -9.90 2.24
N LEU A 185 3.10 -9.20 1.54
CA LEU A 185 3.91 -9.73 0.44
C LEU A 185 4.93 -10.75 0.95
N ASN A 186 5.17 -11.83 0.19
CA ASN A 186 6.25 -12.76 0.50
C ASN A 186 7.61 -12.05 0.52
N ALA A 187 8.40 -12.29 1.57
CA ALA A 187 9.70 -11.63 1.75
C ALA A 187 10.68 -11.84 0.58
N ALA A 188 10.57 -12.97 -0.14
CA ALA A 188 11.38 -13.23 -1.33
C ALA A 188 11.10 -12.27 -2.50
N GLN A 189 9.94 -11.61 -2.51
CA GLN A 189 9.52 -10.65 -3.53
C GLN A 189 9.81 -9.20 -3.13
N GLN A 190 10.38 -8.96 -1.96
CA GLN A 190 10.63 -7.61 -1.44
C GLN A 190 11.43 -6.73 -2.39
N SER A 191 12.47 -7.30 -3.01
CA SER A 191 13.34 -6.56 -3.93
C SER A 191 12.70 -6.19 -5.28
N LEU A 192 11.50 -6.73 -5.55
CA LEU A 192 10.76 -6.49 -6.78
C LEU A 192 9.76 -5.34 -6.65
N VAL A 193 9.44 -4.90 -5.42
CA VAL A 193 8.42 -3.87 -5.16
C VAL A 193 9.08 -2.65 -4.55
N GLU A 194 8.80 -1.48 -5.14
CA GLU A 194 9.33 -0.20 -4.71
C GLU A 194 8.21 0.81 -4.35
N GLU A 195 8.57 1.80 -3.53
CA GLU A 195 7.65 2.92 -3.27
C GLU A 195 7.43 3.72 -4.56
N GLY A 196 6.17 3.91 -4.92
CA GLY A 196 5.76 4.57 -6.17
C GLY A 196 5.21 3.62 -7.23
N ASP A 197 5.40 2.31 -7.09
CA ASP A 197 4.87 1.31 -8.02
C ASP A 197 3.37 1.46 -8.20
N ARG A 198 2.93 1.32 -9.45
CA ARG A 198 1.52 1.38 -9.81
C ARG A 198 0.81 0.11 -9.37
N VAL A 199 -0.39 0.30 -8.87
CA VAL A 199 -1.20 -0.80 -8.36
C VAL A 199 -2.60 -0.72 -8.92
N GLN A 200 -3.13 -1.86 -9.37
CA GLN A 200 -4.53 -2.05 -9.67
C GLN A 200 -5.19 -2.82 -8.51
N ILE A 201 -6.23 -2.25 -7.92
CA ILE A 201 -6.93 -2.83 -6.79
C ILE A 201 -8.31 -3.28 -7.24
N THR A 202 -8.60 -4.57 -7.12
CA THR A 202 -9.92 -5.13 -7.40
C THR A 202 -10.71 -5.26 -6.11
N LEU A 203 -11.81 -4.53 -6.03
CA LEU A 203 -12.73 -4.51 -4.89
C LEU A 203 -13.64 -5.74 -4.89
N PRO A 204 -14.31 -6.08 -3.76
CA PRO A 204 -15.20 -7.25 -3.67
C PRO A 204 -16.39 -7.23 -4.64
N ASP A 205 -16.74 -6.09 -5.18
CA ASP A 205 -17.78 -5.92 -6.20
C ASP A 205 -17.25 -5.97 -7.65
N ASN A 206 -16.03 -6.48 -7.84
CA ASN A 206 -15.28 -6.59 -9.10
C ASN A 206 -14.97 -5.24 -9.79
N ARG A 207 -15.20 -4.10 -9.12
CA ARG A 207 -14.71 -2.82 -9.63
C ARG A 207 -13.23 -2.69 -9.34
N THR A 208 -12.52 -2.07 -10.27
CA THR A 208 -11.10 -1.79 -10.13
C THR A 208 -10.83 -0.32 -9.85
N THR A 209 -9.86 -0.03 -9.03
CA THR A 209 -9.41 1.32 -8.72
C THR A 209 -7.88 1.38 -8.72
N PRO A 210 -7.28 2.42 -9.31
CA PRO A 210 -5.84 2.57 -9.31
C PRO A 210 -5.34 3.02 -7.95
N GLY A 211 -4.07 2.72 -7.69
CA GLY A 211 -3.35 3.13 -6.50
C GLY A 211 -1.84 3.12 -6.70
N LYS A 212 -1.12 3.38 -5.64
CA LYS A 212 0.34 3.36 -5.61
C LYS A 212 0.85 2.76 -4.32
N VAL A 213 1.97 2.05 -4.40
CA VAL A 213 2.73 1.64 -3.23
C VAL A 213 3.28 2.89 -2.54
N ILE A 214 2.92 3.09 -1.27
CA ILE A 214 3.38 4.24 -0.47
C ILE A 214 4.43 3.83 0.55
N ARG A 215 4.55 2.53 0.82
CA ARG A 215 5.57 2.01 1.73
C ARG A 215 5.76 0.52 1.55
N VAL A 216 7.00 0.10 1.54
CA VAL A 216 7.42 -1.31 1.68
C VAL A 216 8.04 -1.47 3.06
N GLY A 217 7.56 -2.44 3.84
CA GLY A 217 8.09 -2.72 5.19
C GLY A 217 9.52 -3.22 5.13
N ALA A 218 10.35 -2.79 6.08
CA ALA A 218 11.74 -3.24 6.20
C ALA A 218 11.89 -4.47 7.12
N VAL A 219 10.86 -4.80 7.89
CA VAL A 219 10.90 -5.88 8.88
C VAL A 219 9.92 -6.96 8.48
N ALA A 220 10.47 -8.13 8.20
CA ALA A 220 9.69 -9.30 7.88
C ALA A 220 8.97 -9.83 9.14
N ARG A 221 7.72 -10.26 8.98
CA ARG A 221 6.88 -10.81 10.05
C ARG A 221 6.52 -12.25 9.71
N ARG A 222 6.29 -13.06 10.73
CA ARG A 222 5.71 -14.39 10.53
C ARG A 222 4.21 -14.19 10.23
N GLY A 223 3.73 -14.72 9.11
CA GLY A 223 2.32 -14.62 8.72
C GLY A 223 1.39 -15.18 9.82
N GLU A 224 0.34 -14.44 10.16
CA GLU A 224 -0.74 -14.94 11.04
C GLU A 224 -1.54 -15.96 10.24
N GLY A 225 -1.44 -17.25 10.62
CA GLY A 225 -2.18 -18.34 9.97
C GLY A 225 -1.32 -19.52 9.49
N ALA A 226 -0.01 -19.41 9.55
CA ALA A 226 0.87 -20.52 9.25
C ALA A 226 0.76 -21.59 10.36
N GLY A 227 0.16 -22.75 10.05
CA GLY A 227 0.24 -23.92 10.91
C GLY A 227 1.70 -24.30 11.18
N ALA A 228 1.96 -25.03 12.25
CA ALA A 228 3.29 -25.48 12.64
C ALA A 228 3.98 -26.22 11.48
N GLY A 229 4.76 -25.51 10.65
CA GLY A 229 5.50 -26.11 9.51
C GLY A 229 5.79 -25.18 8.34
N THR A 230 5.09 -24.05 8.19
CA THR A 230 5.38 -23.08 7.13
C THR A 230 6.04 -21.83 7.71
N THR A 231 7.25 -21.54 7.22
CA THR A 231 8.02 -20.34 7.57
C THR A 231 7.75 -19.22 6.57
N ASP A 232 6.48 -19.00 6.21
CA ASP A 232 6.14 -17.92 5.31
C ASP A 232 6.35 -16.58 6.01
N THR A 233 7.48 -15.98 5.67
CA THR A 233 7.86 -14.66 6.16
C THR A 233 7.29 -13.63 5.20
N THR A 234 6.47 -12.71 5.71
CA THR A 234 5.82 -11.67 4.91
C THR A 234 6.31 -10.27 5.29
N ILE A 235 6.18 -9.36 4.37
CA ILE A 235 6.52 -7.95 4.54
C ILE A 235 5.27 -7.13 4.26
N PRO A 236 4.86 -6.23 5.18
CA PRO A 236 3.70 -5.39 4.95
C PRO A 236 4.00 -4.35 3.87
N VAL A 237 3.21 -4.36 2.80
CA VAL A 237 3.20 -3.34 1.75
C VAL A 237 1.93 -2.50 1.91
N LEU A 238 2.11 -1.18 2.00
CA LEU A 238 1.01 -0.24 2.14
C LEU A 238 0.76 0.48 0.82
N ILE A 239 -0.50 0.53 0.41
CA ILE A 239 -0.93 1.05 -0.87
C ILE A 239 -1.97 2.15 -0.63
N ALA A 240 -1.74 3.32 -1.20
CA ALA A 240 -2.73 4.39 -1.25
C ALA A 240 -3.62 4.22 -2.49
N MET A 241 -4.91 4.44 -2.31
CA MET A 241 -5.87 4.48 -3.41
C MET A 241 -5.90 5.88 -4.02
N ASP A 242 -5.84 6.02 -5.34
CA ASP A 242 -5.97 7.30 -6.02
C ASP A 242 -7.40 7.84 -5.90
N ARG A 243 -8.39 6.94 -5.80
CA ARG A 243 -9.81 7.25 -5.65
C ARG A 243 -10.43 6.59 -4.41
N PRO A 244 -10.14 7.08 -3.20
CA PRO A 244 -10.65 6.48 -1.96
C PRO A 244 -12.18 6.53 -1.82
N GLN A 245 -12.87 7.38 -2.62
CA GLN A 245 -14.33 7.41 -2.70
C GLN A 245 -14.94 6.12 -3.26
N ASP A 246 -14.22 5.37 -4.09
CA ASP A 246 -14.71 4.12 -4.68
C ASP A 246 -14.96 3.05 -3.61
N ALA A 247 -14.27 3.15 -2.48
CA ALA A 247 -14.33 2.23 -1.37
C ALA A 247 -15.13 2.75 -0.14
N ARG A 248 -15.92 3.83 -0.26
CA ARG A 248 -16.56 4.51 0.90
C ARG A 248 -17.40 3.60 1.80
N LYS A 249 -18.00 2.55 1.26
CA LYS A 249 -18.87 1.62 1.98
C LYS A 249 -18.13 0.38 2.51
N LEU A 250 -16.86 0.21 2.14
CA LEU A 250 -16.09 -0.96 2.50
C LEU A 250 -15.21 -0.66 3.73
N ASP A 251 -15.18 -1.55 4.68
CA ASP A 251 -14.32 -1.49 5.86
C ASP A 251 -13.82 -2.90 6.17
N ASN A 252 -12.52 -3.02 6.36
CA ASN A 252 -11.84 -4.31 6.58
C ASN A 252 -12.22 -5.37 5.53
N ALA A 253 -12.24 -4.96 4.24
CA ALA A 253 -12.69 -5.79 3.13
C ALA A 253 -11.50 -6.45 2.41
N PRO A 254 -11.60 -7.75 2.05
CA PRO A 254 -10.59 -8.40 1.22
C PRO A 254 -10.60 -7.77 -0.19
N VAL A 255 -9.43 -7.56 -0.74
CA VAL A 255 -9.22 -7.03 -2.10
C VAL A 255 -8.11 -7.80 -2.78
N ARG A 256 -8.16 -7.89 -4.10
CA ARG A 256 -7.04 -8.38 -4.90
C ARG A 256 -6.21 -7.21 -5.40
N VAL A 257 -4.91 -7.36 -5.34
CA VAL A 257 -3.94 -6.32 -5.65
C VAL A 257 -3.01 -6.83 -6.74
N GLU A 258 -2.87 -6.05 -7.80
CA GLU A 258 -1.92 -6.28 -8.89
C GLU A 258 -0.91 -5.14 -8.87
N ILE A 259 0.33 -5.44 -8.44
CA ILE A 259 1.43 -4.47 -8.39
C ILE A 259 2.20 -4.61 -9.70
N THR A 260 2.27 -3.53 -10.48
CA THR A 260 3.13 -3.46 -11.66
C THR A 260 4.48 -2.93 -11.20
N THR A 261 5.49 -3.79 -11.24
CA THR A 261 6.86 -3.42 -10.91
C THR A 261 7.56 -2.87 -12.16
N ASP A 262 8.60 -2.07 -11.95
CA ASP A 262 9.40 -1.57 -13.07
C ASP A 262 9.94 -2.74 -13.88
N GLY A 263 9.50 -2.80 -15.14
CA GLY A 263 9.91 -3.79 -16.11
C GLY A 263 11.24 -3.41 -16.79
N VAL A 264 11.74 -4.33 -17.57
CA VAL A 264 12.91 -4.06 -18.43
C VAL A 264 12.42 -3.48 -19.75
N LYS A 265 13.01 -2.33 -20.15
CA LYS A 265 12.73 -1.69 -21.43
C LYS A 265 13.73 -2.16 -22.49
N ASP A 266 13.34 -2.07 -23.75
CA ASP A 266 14.18 -2.38 -24.91
C ASP A 266 14.84 -3.77 -24.86
N THR A 267 14.10 -4.77 -24.35
CA THR A 267 14.58 -6.13 -24.21
C THR A 267 13.96 -7.07 -25.23
N LEU A 268 14.68 -8.17 -25.54
CA LEU A 268 14.14 -9.23 -26.39
C LEU A 268 13.21 -10.12 -25.58
N ILE A 269 12.03 -10.38 -26.11
CA ILE A 269 10.94 -11.07 -25.46
C ILE A 269 10.51 -12.26 -26.31
N VAL A 270 10.37 -13.41 -25.66
CA VAL A 270 9.83 -14.64 -26.27
C VAL A 270 8.76 -15.27 -25.39
N PRO A 271 7.86 -16.10 -25.95
CA PRO A 271 6.98 -16.93 -25.13
C PRO A 271 7.78 -17.90 -24.25
N VAL A 272 7.40 -18.08 -22.99
CA VAL A 272 8.05 -19.04 -22.07
C VAL A 272 8.11 -20.44 -22.67
N THR A 273 7.08 -20.82 -23.45
CA THR A 273 6.99 -22.13 -24.13
C THR A 273 8.05 -22.37 -25.19
N SER A 274 8.75 -21.31 -25.67
CA SER A 274 9.86 -21.46 -26.63
C SER A 274 11.21 -21.76 -25.98
N VAL A 275 11.28 -21.69 -24.64
CA VAL A 275 12.52 -21.89 -23.90
C VAL A 275 12.72 -23.38 -23.62
N ILE A 276 13.94 -23.87 -23.92
CA ILE A 276 14.35 -25.25 -23.68
C ILE A 276 15.52 -25.29 -22.69
N GLY A 277 15.50 -26.26 -21.76
CA GLY A 277 16.64 -26.55 -20.88
C GLY A 277 17.75 -27.29 -21.64
N ARG A 278 19.01 -26.94 -21.39
CA ARG A 278 20.18 -27.62 -21.98
C ARG A 278 20.71 -28.71 -21.06
N ALA A 279 21.11 -29.85 -21.62
CA ALA A 279 21.71 -30.93 -20.86
C ALA A 279 23.02 -30.54 -20.14
N ALA A 280 23.76 -29.56 -20.66
CA ALA A 280 24.97 -29.00 -20.08
C ALA A 280 24.70 -27.87 -19.06
N GLY A 281 23.44 -27.63 -18.70
CA GLY A 281 22.97 -26.52 -17.86
C GLY A 281 22.65 -25.27 -18.66
N GLY A 282 21.77 -24.41 -18.07
CA GLY A 282 21.29 -23.18 -18.68
C GLY A 282 20.13 -23.40 -19.64
N PHE A 283 19.77 -22.33 -20.36
CA PHE A 283 18.61 -22.29 -21.26
C PHE A 283 19.03 -21.99 -22.70
N ALA A 284 18.14 -22.32 -23.64
CA ALA A 284 18.30 -22.00 -25.05
C ALA A 284 16.93 -21.82 -25.71
N VAL A 285 16.90 -21.23 -26.88
CA VAL A 285 15.76 -21.25 -27.80
C VAL A 285 16.16 -21.89 -29.13
N GLU A 286 15.24 -22.53 -29.82
CA GLU A 286 15.48 -23.07 -31.16
C GLU A 286 15.05 -22.03 -32.20
N ARG A 287 16.01 -21.36 -32.82
CA ARG A 287 15.77 -20.36 -33.88
C ARG A 287 15.60 -21.01 -35.23
N VAL A 288 14.61 -20.58 -35.98
CA VAL A 288 14.41 -20.98 -37.39
C VAL A 288 14.96 -19.90 -38.30
N ARG A 289 16.03 -20.24 -39.06
CA ARG A 289 16.61 -19.34 -40.03
C ARG A 289 15.74 -19.17 -41.27
N THR A 290 16.00 -18.16 -42.08
CA THR A 290 15.30 -17.87 -43.34
C THR A 290 15.40 -19.00 -44.37
N ASP A 291 16.49 -19.84 -44.32
CA ASP A 291 16.68 -21.03 -45.13
C ASP A 291 15.94 -22.27 -44.59
N GLY A 292 15.16 -22.14 -43.50
CA GLY A 292 14.41 -23.19 -42.83
C GLY A 292 15.26 -24.08 -41.89
N ARG A 293 16.58 -23.81 -41.75
CA ARG A 293 17.42 -24.53 -40.80
C ARG A 293 17.14 -24.11 -39.38
N ARG A 294 17.26 -25.06 -38.43
CA ARG A 294 17.07 -24.81 -37.01
C ARG A 294 18.44 -24.74 -36.33
N GLU A 295 18.54 -23.81 -35.42
CA GLU A 295 19.73 -23.55 -34.64
C GLU A 295 19.39 -23.37 -33.18
N ILE A 296 20.10 -24.05 -32.29
CA ILE A 296 19.94 -23.88 -30.85
C ILE A 296 20.79 -22.69 -30.42
N VAL A 297 20.14 -21.62 -29.97
CA VAL A 297 20.79 -20.38 -29.50
C VAL A 297 20.76 -20.37 -27.98
N PRO A 298 21.92 -20.43 -27.30
CA PRO A 298 22.00 -20.27 -25.86
C PRO A 298 21.48 -18.91 -25.44
N VAL A 299 20.69 -18.86 -24.38
CA VAL A 299 20.16 -17.62 -23.82
C VAL A 299 20.22 -17.65 -22.30
N GLU A 300 20.36 -16.48 -21.71
CA GLU A 300 20.10 -16.23 -20.30
C GLU A 300 18.67 -15.70 -20.16
N LEU A 301 17.97 -16.14 -19.12
CA LEU A 301 16.63 -15.72 -18.84
C LEU A 301 16.68 -14.56 -17.82
N GLY A 302 16.00 -13.48 -18.13
CA GLY A 302 15.79 -12.37 -17.22
C GLY A 302 14.39 -12.37 -16.62
N LEU A 303 13.68 -11.25 -16.75
CA LEU A 303 12.36 -11.04 -16.17
C LEU A 303 11.31 -11.95 -16.80
N PHE A 304 10.43 -12.51 -15.96
CA PHE A 304 9.27 -13.29 -16.38
C PHE A 304 7.99 -12.47 -16.18
N ASP A 305 7.17 -12.39 -17.20
CA ASP A 305 5.79 -11.96 -17.09
C ASP A 305 4.89 -13.19 -17.06
N ASN A 306 4.48 -13.57 -15.86
CA ASN A 306 3.66 -14.76 -15.61
C ASN A 306 2.22 -14.58 -16.13
N VAL A 307 1.77 -13.35 -16.36
CA VAL A 307 0.40 -13.07 -16.83
C VAL A 307 0.30 -13.26 -18.33
N SER A 308 1.26 -12.72 -19.09
CA SER A 308 1.29 -12.89 -20.56
C SER A 308 2.02 -14.14 -21.02
N GLY A 309 2.67 -14.88 -20.12
CA GLY A 309 3.46 -16.07 -20.46
C GLY A 309 4.70 -15.74 -21.28
N ARG A 310 5.32 -14.59 -21.07
CA ARG A 310 6.50 -14.10 -21.79
C ARG A 310 7.71 -14.00 -20.87
N VAL A 311 8.88 -14.10 -21.46
CA VAL A 311 10.15 -14.02 -20.72
C VAL A 311 11.17 -13.19 -21.51
N GLN A 312 11.94 -12.41 -20.79
CA GLN A 312 13.12 -11.73 -21.30
C GLN A 312 14.21 -12.74 -21.62
N VAL A 313 14.84 -12.59 -22.79
CA VAL A 313 15.98 -13.39 -23.18
C VAL A 313 17.18 -12.49 -23.53
N ILE A 314 18.35 -12.90 -23.07
CA ILE A 314 19.62 -12.26 -23.34
C ILE A 314 20.48 -13.27 -24.08
N GLY A 315 20.84 -12.98 -25.33
CA GLY A 315 21.59 -13.91 -26.17
C GLY A 315 21.76 -13.43 -27.61
N ALA A 316 22.26 -14.28 -28.47
CA ALA A 316 22.52 -13.96 -29.90
C ALA A 316 21.21 -14.05 -30.73
N LEU A 317 20.20 -13.29 -30.34
CA LEU A 317 18.92 -13.15 -31.03
C LEU A 317 18.73 -11.71 -31.48
N ALA A 318 17.88 -11.51 -32.49
CA ALA A 318 17.45 -10.21 -32.96
C ALA A 318 15.92 -10.11 -32.98
N GLU A 319 15.39 -8.89 -32.94
CA GLU A 319 13.98 -8.63 -33.20
C GLU A 319 13.59 -9.19 -34.58
N GLY A 320 12.46 -9.89 -34.65
CA GLY A 320 11.99 -10.55 -35.88
C GLY A 320 12.48 -11.97 -36.06
N ASP A 321 13.46 -12.46 -35.29
CA ASP A 321 13.86 -13.87 -35.30
C ASP A 321 12.64 -14.77 -34.97
N ARG A 322 12.57 -15.95 -35.61
CA ARG A 322 11.51 -16.92 -35.37
C ARG A 322 12.03 -18.03 -34.46
N VAL A 323 11.35 -18.27 -33.35
CA VAL A 323 11.67 -19.34 -32.39
C VAL A 323 10.58 -20.40 -32.39
N VAL A 324 10.98 -21.66 -32.25
CA VAL A 324 10.05 -22.79 -32.21
C VAL A 324 9.25 -22.77 -30.91
N VAL A 325 7.94 -22.97 -31.02
CA VAL A 325 7.07 -23.24 -29.88
C VAL A 325 6.45 -24.61 -29.99
N PRO A 326 6.21 -25.33 -28.89
CA PRO A 326 5.53 -26.62 -28.92
C PRO A 326 4.12 -26.47 -29.54
N SER A 327 3.78 -27.33 -30.48
CA SER A 327 2.38 -27.47 -30.93
C SER A 327 1.57 -28.14 -29.83
N ILE A 328 0.48 -27.49 -29.41
CA ILE A 328 -0.49 -28.06 -28.45
C ILE A 328 -1.40 -29.04 -29.17
#